data_1a903683b9cda4649af0272c39ef14ba
#
_entry.id   1a903683b9cda4649af0272c39ef14ba
#
_cell.length_a   1.000
_cell.length_b   1.000
_cell.length_c   1.000
_cell.angle_alpha   90.00
_cell.angle_beta   90.00
_cell.angle_gamma   90.00
#
_symmetry.space_group_name_H-M   'P 1'
#
loop_
_entity.id
_entity.type
_entity.pdbx_description
1 polymer ?
#
loop_
_entity_poly.entity_id
_entity_poly.type
_entity_poly.pdbx_seq_one_letter_code
_entity_poly.pdbx_strand_id
1 'polypeptide(L)'
;MANTILVGAQWGDEGKGKIIDVLTAKVDIVVRSQGGNNAGHTVFHRGVKYILHLIPSGILRRGKVCVIGNGVVIDPIALLGEIDDLRELGVTIGRNLLISDCAHLVLPYHRLLDEQRELRQGHTRIGTTKRGIGPAYGDKAARTGLRMSDLMQPIVFSKKLQAKVIENNRILQALGAKPVSFREVNESYLKAAEKLRPFVGNTVVYLHHAMERGKKILFEGAQGTFLDIDHGTYPYVTSSNTTAGGACTGTGVPPHRIDRVVGVMKAYTTRVGEGALPTEDIQLTQMLHSLGREFGATTGRKRRCGWFDAVATRYARMLNGIDELAITNLDGLDNVDPIRVCVAYRLNGKRLRVPPCDASQLANCEPIYTELRGWKTSTHSARTFSQLPAAAKKYVRYISELTGAKLSMISVGPARGETIIL
;
A
#
# COMPACT_ATOMS: atom_id res chain seq x y z
N MET A 1 16.40 -13.42 12.43
CA MET A 1 15.68 -12.80 11.32
C MET A 1 15.97 -11.33 11.33
N ALA A 2 16.02 -10.81 10.16
CA ALA A 2 16.49 -9.52 9.78
C ALA A 2 15.36 -8.46 9.79
N ASN A 3 15.72 -7.20 9.79
CA ASN A 3 14.84 -6.09 9.49
C ASN A 3 14.39 -6.20 8.03
N THR A 4 13.11 -6.36 7.82
CA THR A 4 12.55 -6.71 6.53
C THR A 4 11.62 -5.60 6.03
N ILE A 5 11.82 -5.12 4.80
CA ILE A 5 10.85 -4.27 4.12
C ILE A 5 9.97 -5.16 3.23
N LEU A 6 8.66 -4.94 3.26
CA LEU A 6 7.71 -5.57 2.35
C LEU A 6 7.09 -4.50 1.46
N VAL A 7 7.24 -4.67 0.14
CA VAL A 7 6.72 -3.75 -0.89
C VAL A 7 5.79 -4.46 -1.86
N GLY A 8 4.86 -3.72 -2.46
CA GLY A 8 4.13 -4.18 -3.63
C GLY A 8 4.95 -3.99 -4.89
N ALA A 9 5.08 -5.03 -5.71
CA ALA A 9 5.88 -5.01 -6.93
C ALA A 9 5.09 -4.62 -8.19
N GLN A 10 3.81 -4.26 -8.06
CA GLN A 10 2.89 -3.93 -9.15
C GLN A 10 2.18 -2.59 -8.86
N TRP A 11 0.89 -2.46 -9.21
CA TRP A 11 0.05 -1.25 -9.02
C TRP A 11 -0.79 -1.26 -7.74
N GLY A 12 -0.32 -1.87 -6.67
CA GLY A 12 -1.08 -2.04 -5.45
C GLY A 12 -2.03 -3.25 -5.49
N ASP A 13 -2.71 -3.48 -4.37
CA ASP A 13 -3.67 -4.59 -4.21
C ASP A 13 -3.09 -6.00 -4.46
N GLU A 14 -1.79 -6.17 -4.31
CA GLU A 14 -1.08 -7.44 -4.50
C GLU A 14 -1.36 -8.49 -3.40
N GLY A 15 -2.23 -8.18 -2.45
CA GLY A 15 -2.50 -9.08 -1.33
C GLY A 15 -1.45 -9.00 -0.21
N LYS A 16 -0.78 -7.86 -0.07
CA LYS A 16 0.25 -7.62 0.95
C LYS A 16 -0.23 -7.91 2.37
N GLY A 17 -1.46 -7.56 2.73
CA GLY A 17 -1.99 -7.76 4.07
C GLY A 17 -1.86 -9.21 4.58
N LYS A 18 -2.14 -10.19 3.71
CA LYS A 18 -1.95 -11.61 4.04
C LYS A 18 -0.47 -11.97 4.27
N ILE A 19 0.42 -11.51 3.39
CA ILE A 19 1.87 -11.80 3.50
C ILE A 19 2.46 -11.11 4.74
N ILE A 20 2.01 -9.90 5.05
CA ILE A 20 2.36 -9.19 6.29
C ILE A 20 1.94 -10.01 7.50
N ASP A 21 0.71 -10.53 7.53
CA ASP A 21 0.24 -11.37 8.64
C ASP A 21 1.08 -12.64 8.81
N VAL A 22 1.49 -13.28 7.72
CA VAL A 22 2.41 -14.43 7.75
C VAL A 22 3.75 -14.04 8.37
N LEU A 23 4.36 -12.95 7.92
CA LEU A 23 5.68 -12.49 8.37
C LEU A 23 5.64 -11.93 9.80
N THR A 24 4.54 -11.30 10.20
CA THR A 24 4.36 -10.71 11.55
C THR A 24 4.58 -11.74 12.68
N ALA A 25 4.31 -13.03 12.42
CA ALA A 25 4.59 -14.08 13.41
C ALA A 25 6.05 -14.11 13.87
N LYS A 26 6.97 -13.70 13.01
CA LYS A 26 8.42 -13.87 13.16
C LYS A 26 9.17 -12.58 13.50
N VAL A 27 8.46 -11.46 13.72
CA VAL A 27 9.03 -10.14 14.07
C VAL A 27 8.46 -9.61 15.39
N ASP A 28 9.10 -8.62 15.97
CA ASP A 28 8.67 -7.99 17.23
C ASP A 28 7.85 -6.72 16.97
N ILE A 29 8.19 -6.00 15.90
CA ILE A 29 7.63 -4.69 15.59
C ILE A 29 7.16 -4.67 14.14
N VAL A 30 5.99 -4.05 13.89
CA VAL A 30 5.46 -3.78 12.55
C VAL A 30 5.29 -2.29 12.37
N VAL A 31 5.84 -1.73 11.28
CA VAL A 31 5.91 -0.28 11.07
C VAL A 31 5.23 0.10 9.75
N ARG A 32 4.31 1.06 9.78
CA ARG A 32 3.81 1.78 8.60
C ARG A 32 4.68 3.00 8.35
N SER A 33 5.22 3.13 7.16
CA SER A 33 6.21 4.16 6.83
C SER A 33 5.70 5.24 5.89
N GLN A 34 4.59 5.03 5.17
CA GLN A 34 4.08 5.97 4.17
C GLN A 34 2.57 5.77 3.91
N GLY A 35 1.99 6.68 3.11
CA GLY A 35 0.57 6.71 2.82
C GLY A 35 -0.26 7.31 3.95
N GLY A 36 -1.51 6.94 4.03
CA GLY A 36 -2.46 7.39 5.04
C GLY A 36 -3.64 6.43 5.11
N ASN A 37 -4.81 6.93 5.47
CA ASN A 37 -6.04 6.13 5.51
C ASN A 37 -6.64 5.80 4.12
N ASN A 38 -5.92 6.12 3.03
CA ASN A 38 -6.21 5.62 1.68
C ASN A 38 -5.79 4.17 1.46
N ALA A 39 -4.94 3.60 2.31
CA ALA A 39 -4.60 2.18 2.27
C ALA A 39 -5.72 1.33 2.90
N GLY A 40 -5.84 0.08 2.46
CA GLY A 40 -6.75 -0.90 3.06
C GLY A 40 -6.09 -2.29 3.03
N HIS A 41 -5.55 -2.72 4.18
CA HIS A 41 -4.98 -4.06 4.32
C HIS A 41 -6.00 -5.01 4.92
N THR A 42 -6.50 -5.93 4.09
CA THR A 42 -7.37 -6.99 4.57
C THR A 42 -6.55 -8.11 5.18
N VAL A 43 -6.87 -8.44 6.43
CA VAL A 43 -6.25 -9.54 7.20
C VAL A 43 -7.35 -10.43 7.76
N PHE A 44 -7.19 -11.75 7.60
CA PHE A 44 -8.05 -12.74 8.23
C PHE A 44 -7.34 -13.27 9.48
N HIS A 45 -7.87 -12.97 10.66
CA HIS A 45 -7.32 -13.45 11.92
C HIS A 45 -8.40 -14.15 12.75
N ARG A 46 -8.18 -15.42 13.12
CA ARG A 46 -9.14 -16.26 13.89
C ARG A 46 -10.55 -16.28 13.30
N GLY A 47 -10.66 -16.36 11.97
CA GLY A 47 -11.95 -16.41 11.27
C GLY A 47 -12.62 -15.06 11.07
N VAL A 48 -12.10 -13.97 11.66
CA VAL A 48 -12.62 -12.62 11.50
C VAL A 48 -11.84 -11.87 10.42
N LYS A 49 -12.55 -11.12 9.58
CA LYS A 49 -11.97 -10.25 8.57
C LYS A 49 -11.77 -8.86 9.15
N TYR A 50 -10.53 -8.37 9.12
CA TYR A 50 -10.15 -7.01 9.51
C TYR A 50 -9.73 -6.22 8.28
N ILE A 51 -10.09 -4.94 8.22
CA ILE A 51 -9.61 -4.00 7.20
C ILE A 51 -8.90 -2.87 7.94
N LEU A 52 -7.57 -2.83 7.82
CA LEU A 52 -6.72 -1.86 8.51
C LEU A 52 -6.29 -0.76 7.55
N HIS A 53 -6.37 0.49 8.00
CA HIS A 53 -6.08 1.67 7.19
C HIS A 53 -4.78 2.38 7.62
N LEU A 54 -4.70 2.83 8.86
CA LEU A 54 -3.54 3.54 9.43
C LEU A 54 -2.72 2.64 10.34
N ILE A 55 -3.39 1.78 11.10
CA ILE A 55 -2.75 0.94 12.11
C ILE A 55 -2.04 -0.24 11.41
N PRO A 56 -0.76 -0.51 11.74
CA PRO A 56 -0.05 -1.66 11.19
C PRO A 56 -0.71 -3.00 11.53
N SER A 57 -0.67 -3.95 10.61
CA SER A 57 -1.37 -5.26 10.74
C SER A 57 -0.90 -6.09 11.94
N GLY A 58 0.26 -5.80 12.50
CA GLY A 58 0.79 -6.42 13.72
C GLY A 58 -0.09 -6.25 14.95
N ILE A 59 -0.98 -5.25 14.97
CA ILE A 59 -1.86 -4.94 16.11
C ILE A 59 -2.78 -6.12 16.47
N LEU A 60 -3.12 -6.96 15.50
CA LEU A 60 -3.97 -8.13 15.69
C LEU A 60 -3.27 -9.27 16.47
N ARG A 61 -1.97 -9.14 16.78
CA ARG A 61 -1.17 -10.18 17.42
C ARG A 61 -0.64 -9.73 18.77
N ARG A 62 -0.89 -10.54 19.80
CA ARG A 62 -0.34 -10.31 21.14
C ARG A 62 1.19 -10.26 21.12
N GLY A 63 1.79 -9.36 21.92
CA GLY A 63 3.23 -9.22 22.07
C GLY A 63 3.93 -8.51 20.92
N LYS A 64 3.20 -7.96 19.94
CA LYS A 64 3.77 -7.14 18.87
C LYS A 64 3.56 -5.66 19.17
N VAL A 65 4.53 -4.85 18.76
CA VAL A 65 4.41 -3.39 18.79
C VAL A 65 4.16 -2.89 17.37
N CYS A 66 3.25 -1.94 17.24
CA CYS A 66 2.90 -1.30 15.99
C CYS A 66 3.32 0.16 16.01
N VAL A 67 3.99 0.61 14.96
CA VAL A 67 4.51 1.96 14.85
C VAL A 67 3.97 2.62 13.59
N ILE A 68 3.39 3.80 13.74
CA ILE A 68 3.04 4.70 12.63
C ILE A 68 4.18 5.72 12.51
N GLY A 69 4.99 5.59 11.45
CA GLY A 69 6.18 6.38 11.22
C GLY A 69 5.89 7.81 10.73
N ASN A 70 6.93 8.62 10.70
CA ASN A 70 6.87 10.04 10.31
C ASN A 70 6.50 10.27 8.83
N GLY A 71 6.65 9.25 7.99
CA GLY A 71 6.26 9.32 6.58
C GLY A 71 4.76 9.21 6.33
N VAL A 72 3.99 8.70 7.29
CA VAL A 72 2.52 8.58 7.18
C VAL A 72 1.85 9.95 7.39
N VAL A 73 0.78 10.21 6.64
CA VAL A 73 -0.12 11.34 6.92
C VAL A 73 -1.36 10.82 7.64
N ILE A 74 -1.68 11.43 8.78
CA ILE A 74 -2.64 10.92 9.77
C ILE A 74 -3.85 11.82 9.84
N ASP A 75 -5.04 11.26 9.61
CA ASP A 75 -6.30 11.85 10.03
C ASP A 75 -6.58 11.39 11.48
N PRO A 76 -6.48 12.29 12.48
CA PRO A 76 -6.65 11.91 13.88
C PRO A 76 -8.03 11.35 14.21
N ILE A 77 -9.07 11.84 13.53
CA ILE A 77 -10.44 11.38 13.73
C ILE A 77 -10.62 9.97 13.16
N ALA A 78 -10.12 9.75 11.92
CA ALA A 78 -10.16 8.44 11.31
C ALA A 78 -9.33 7.40 12.08
N LEU A 79 -8.18 7.81 12.64
CA LEU A 79 -7.35 6.92 13.47
C LEU A 79 -8.05 6.52 14.77
N LEU A 80 -8.73 7.45 15.43
CA LEU A 80 -9.52 7.13 16.62
C LEU A 80 -10.66 6.19 16.30
N GLY A 81 -11.38 6.42 15.20
CA GLY A 81 -12.42 5.49 14.75
C GLY A 81 -11.85 4.08 14.53
N GLU A 82 -10.71 3.95 13.84
CA GLU A 82 -10.05 2.65 13.63
C GLU A 82 -9.61 1.99 14.96
N ILE A 83 -9.14 2.78 15.94
CA ILE A 83 -8.81 2.27 17.28
C ILE A 83 -10.06 1.74 17.99
N ASP A 84 -11.16 2.49 17.95
CA ASP A 84 -12.39 2.13 18.63
C ASP A 84 -13.04 0.90 17.97
N ASP A 85 -13.13 0.84 16.64
CA ASP A 85 -13.60 -0.33 15.89
C ASP A 85 -12.82 -1.60 16.24
N LEU A 86 -11.49 -1.50 16.31
CA LEU A 86 -10.64 -2.63 16.67
C LEU A 86 -10.82 -3.07 18.12
N ARG A 87 -11.02 -2.14 19.05
CA ARG A 87 -11.31 -2.46 20.46
C ARG A 87 -12.65 -3.14 20.63
N GLU A 88 -13.68 -2.73 19.89
CA GLU A 88 -14.99 -3.39 19.86
C GLU A 88 -14.88 -4.85 19.36
N LEU A 89 -13.96 -5.11 18.44
CA LEU A 89 -13.62 -6.45 17.97
C LEU A 89 -12.69 -7.23 18.93
N GLY A 90 -12.43 -6.71 20.13
CA GLY A 90 -11.61 -7.36 21.16
C GLY A 90 -10.10 -7.24 20.97
N VAL A 91 -9.63 -6.34 20.10
CA VAL A 91 -8.20 -6.10 19.93
C VAL A 91 -7.67 -5.17 21.03
N THR A 92 -6.65 -5.60 21.74
CA THR A 92 -6.01 -4.79 22.79
C THR A 92 -5.11 -3.73 22.16
N ILE A 93 -5.46 -2.44 22.36
CA ILE A 93 -4.66 -1.29 21.90
C ILE A 93 -4.31 -0.43 23.11
N GLY A 94 -3.03 -0.29 23.36
CA GLY A 94 -2.43 0.47 24.47
C GLY A 94 -0.97 0.75 24.18
N ARG A 95 -0.06 0.35 25.07
CA ARG A 95 1.40 0.54 24.91
C ARG A 95 2.01 -0.18 23.70
N ASN A 96 1.21 -0.98 22.99
CA ASN A 96 1.59 -1.69 21.77
C ASN A 96 1.33 -0.87 20.48
N LEU A 97 0.86 0.37 20.59
CA LEU A 97 0.76 1.33 19.48
C LEU A 97 1.62 2.55 19.77
N LEU A 98 2.43 2.97 18.80
CA LEU A 98 3.23 4.19 18.86
C LEU A 98 3.04 5.00 17.57
N ILE A 99 2.85 6.31 17.72
CA ILE A 99 2.59 7.26 16.62
C ILE A 99 3.70 8.31 16.62
N SER A 100 4.30 8.53 15.44
CA SER A 100 5.33 9.56 15.32
C SER A 100 4.78 10.96 15.59
N ASP A 101 5.44 11.67 16.48
CA ASP A 101 5.23 13.11 16.72
C ASP A 101 5.53 13.98 15.49
N CYS A 102 6.37 13.50 14.58
CA CYS A 102 6.71 14.14 13.30
C CYS A 102 5.76 13.82 12.14
N ALA A 103 4.80 12.91 12.30
CA ALA A 103 3.82 12.61 11.26
C ALA A 103 2.92 13.82 10.98
N HIS A 104 2.59 14.06 9.69
CA HIS A 104 1.74 15.18 9.30
C HIS A 104 0.26 14.85 9.43
N LEU A 105 -0.56 15.89 9.66
CA LEU A 105 -2.00 15.76 9.82
C LEU A 105 -2.72 15.87 8.48
N VAL A 106 -3.73 15.02 8.31
CA VAL A 106 -4.79 15.25 7.32
C VAL A 106 -5.92 16.01 8.01
N LEU A 107 -6.30 17.15 7.44
CA LEU A 107 -7.31 18.06 7.96
C LEU A 107 -8.53 18.10 7.02
N PRO A 108 -9.72 18.50 7.47
CA PRO A 108 -10.93 18.50 6.66
C PRO A 108 -10.81 19.27 5.33
N TYR A 109 -10.09 20.38 5.29
CA TYR A 109 -9.86 21.10 4.04
C TYR A 109 -9.04 20.30 3.03
N HIS A 110 -8.13 19.40 3.46
CA HIS A 110 -7.42 18.52 2.54
C HIS A 110 -8.39 17.58 1.81
N ARG A 111 -9.38 17.02 2.51
CA ARG A 111 -10.38 16.13 1.90
C ARG A 111 -11.25 16.89 0.89
N LEU A 112 -11.71 18.09 1.25
CA LEU A 112 -12.49 18.92 0.34
C LEU A 112 -11.68 19.36 -0.90
N LEU A 113 -10.42 19.73 -0.72
CA LEU A 113 -9.54 20.07 -1.85
C LEU A 113 -9.31 18.87 -2.78
N ASP A 114 -9.08 17.67 -2.22
CA ASP A 114 -8.92 16.43 -2.98
C ASP A 114 -10.18 16.14 -3.81
N GLU A 115 -11.34 16.23 -3.17
CA GLU A 115 -12.62 16.02 -3.84
C GLU A 115 -12.91 17.07 -4.94
N GLN A 116 -12.71 18.35 -4.66
CA GLN A 116 -12.98 19.41 -5.64
C GLN A 116 -12.03 19.36 -6.84
N ARG A 117 -10.76 19.04 -6.61
CA ARG A 117 -9.80 18.85 -7.71
C ARG A 117 -10.19 17.68 -8.58
N GLU A 118 -10.55 16.54 -7.98
CA GLU A 118 -10.97 15.35 -8.71
C GLU A 118 -12.25 15.58 -9.54
N LEU A 119 -13.23 16.31 -8.98
CA LEU A 119 -14.46 16.66 -9.70
C LEU A 119 -14.23 17.56 -10.91
N ARG A 120 -13.24 18.47 -10.84
CA ARG A 120 -12.95 19.43 -11.92
C ARG A 120 -12.05 18.88 -13.02
N GLN A 121 -11.32 17.81 -12.77
CA GLN A 121 -10.39 17.22 -13.74
C GLN A 121 -11.11 16.46 -14.88
N GLY A 122 -12.41 16.18 -14.77
CA GLY A 122 -13.18 15.51 -15.82
C GLY A 122 -12.52 14.21 -16.29
N HIS A 123 -12.07 14.19 -17.56
CA HIS A 123 -11.42 13.02 -18.15
C HIS A 123 -9.97 12.79 -17.70
N THR A 124 -9.33 13.77 -17.06
CA THR A 124 -7.95 13.67 -16.56
C THR A 124 -7.88 13.35 -15.07
N ARG A 125 -9.00 12.97 -14.48
CA ARG A 125 -9.07 12.58 -13.06
C ARG A 125 -8.12 11.43 -12.76
N ILE A 126 -7.53 11.47 -11.57
CA ILE A 126 -6.59 10.43 -11.09
C ILE A 126 -7.34 9.21 -10.57
N GLY A 127 -8.57 9.37 -10.10
CA GLY A 127 -9.34 8.33 -9.41
C GLY A 127 -8.96 8.23 -7.93
N THR A 128 -8.78 9.38 -7.27
CA THR A 128 -8.35 9.43 -5.86
C THR A 128 -9.37 8.78 -4.92
N THR A 129 -8.95 8.51 -3.68
CA THR A 129 -9.83 8.00 -2.63
C THR A 129 -10.61 9.10 -1.91
N LYS A 130 -10.39 10.39 -2.27
CA LYS A 130 -10.98 11.58 -1.64
C LYS A 130 -10.72 11.66 -0.13
N ARG A 131 -9.59 11.10 0.32
CA ARG A 131 -9.18 11.09 1.73
C ARG A 131 -8.23 12.25 2.09
N GLY A 132 -7.93 13.14 1.13
CA GLY A 132 -7.07 14.31 1.36
C GLY A 132 -5.58 14.00 1.45
N ILE A 133 -5.17 12.80 1.01
CA ILE A 133 -3.78 12.35 1.13
C ILE A 133 -2.84 13.21 0.29
N GLY A 134 -3.20 13.43 -1.00
CA GLY A 134 -2.41 14.27 -1.91
C GLY A 134 -2.21 15.69 -1.38
N PRO A 135 -3.26 16.44 -1.03
CA PRO A 135 -3.14 17.77 -0.44
C PRO A 135 -2.32 17.81 0.86
N ALA A 136 -2.43 16.79 1.74
CA ALA A 136 -1.63 16.72 2.96
C ALA A 136 -0.13 16.52 2.69
N TYR A 137 0.24 15.68 1.72
CA TYR A 137 1.63 15.57 1.24
C TYR A 137 2.10 16.85 0.52
N GLY A 138 1.20 17.54 -0.19
CA GLY A 138 1.46 18.85 -0.76
C GLY A 138 1.86 19.87 0.31
N ASP A 139 1.10 19.98 1.39
CA ASP A 139 1.41 20.85 2.53
C ASP A 139 2.74 20.43 3.21
N LYS A 140 3.02 19.14 3.34
CA LYS A 140 4.30 18.62 3.85
C LYS A 140 5.47 19.10 3.00
N ALA A 141 5.40 18.95 1.68
CA ALA A 141 6.45 19.36 0.75
C ALA A 141 6.62 20.88 0.70
N ALA A 142 5.52 21.64 0.78
CA ALA A 142 5.52 23.10 0.88
C ALA A 142 6.00 23.60 2.25
N ARG A 143 6.18 22.73 3.23
CA ARG A 143 6.58 23.06 4.62
C ARG A 143 5.56 23.93 5.37
N THR A 144 4.28 23.74 5.06
CA THR A 144 3.16 24.46 5.66
C THR A 144 2.21 23.56 6.44
N GLY A 145 2.44 22.24 6.38
CA GLY A 145 1.62 21.22 7.05
C GLY A 145 1.76 21.24 8.57
N LEU A 146 0.69 20.85 9.27
CA LEU A 146 0.70 20.63 10.71
C LEU A 146 1.12 19.20 11.02
N ARG A 147 1.82 19.01 12.14
CA ARG A 147 2.31 17.71 12.63
C ARG A 147 1.56 17.23 13.87
N MET A 148 1.74 15.98 14.22
CA MET A 148 1.25 15.42 15.47
C MET A 148 1.82 16.17 16.69
N SER A 149 3.09 16.60 16.65
CA SER A 149 3.71 17.43 17.69
C SER A 149 3.01 18.77 17.89
N ASP A 150 2.53 19.41 16.83
CA ASP A 150 1.73 20.63 16.92
C ASP A 150 0.40 20.34 17.61
N LEU A 151 -0.28 19.28 17.22
CA LEU A 151 -1.57 18.87 17.79
C LEU A 151 -1.47 18.57 19.29
N MET A 152 -0.33 18.06 19.76
CA MET A 152 -0.08 17.82 21.19
C MET A 152 0.10 19.12 22.00
N GLN A 153 0.18 20.29 21.36
CA GLN A 153 0.33 21.61 21.95
C GLN A 153 -0.87 22.49 21.58
N PRO A 154 -1.95 22.54 22.39
CA PRO A 154 -3.23 23.16 22.02
C PRO A 154 -3.13 24.58 21.49
N ILE A 155 -2.33 25.44 22.14
CA ILE A 155 -2.17 26.85 21.74
C ILE A 155 -1.48 26.98 20.40
N VAL A 156 -0.41 26.19 20.18
CA VAL A 156 0.35 26.15 18.91
C VAL A 156 -0.52 25.62 17.79
N PHE A 157 -1.24 24.52 18.04
CA PHE A 157 -2.15 23.91 17.07
C PHE A 157 -3.24 24.88 16.63
N SER A 158 -3.96 25.50 17.59
CA SER A 158 -5.05 26.44 17.29
C SER A 158 -4.58 27.61 16.44
N LYS A 159 -3.43 28.19 16.77
CA LYS A 159 -2.86 29.33 16.01
C LYS A 159 -2.49 28.93 14.58
N LYS A 160 -1.79 27.80 14.40
CA LYS A 160 -1.42 27.29 13.06
C LYS A 160 -2.65 26.88 12.26
N LEU A 161 -3.60 26.17 12.88
CA LEU A 161 -4.83 25.74 12.24
C LEU A 161 -5.65 26.93 11.73
N GLN A 162 -5.79 28.02 12.54
CA GLN A 162 -6.55 29.21 12.15
C GLN A 162 -5.98 29.81 10.87
N ALA A 163 -4.66 29.98 10.78
CA ALA A 163 -3.99 30.49 9.57
C ALA A 163 -4.26 29.59 8.35
N LYS A 164 -4.14 28.29 8.53
CA LYS A 164 -4.36 27.31 7.43
C LYS A 164 -5.82 27.23 7.00
N VAL A 165 -6.77 27.34 7.91
CA VAL A 165 -8.20 27.36 7.58
C VAL A 165 -8.55 28.63 6.78
N ILE A 166 -8.03 29.79 7.17
CA ILE A 166 -8.25 31.05 6.43
C ILE A 166 -7.69 30.93 4.99
N GLU A 167 -6.46 30.46 4.85
CA GLU A 167 -5.80 30.25 3.54
C GLU A 167 -6.61 29.31 2.66
N ASN A 168 -6.91 28.11 3.17
CA ASN A 168 -7.56 27.07 2.37
C ASN A 168 -9.04 27.36 2.09
N ASN A 169 -9.73 28.10 2.97
CA ASN A 169 -11.11 28.52 2.72
C ASN A 169 -11.21 29.45 1.50
N ARG A 170 -10.21 30.33 1.27
CA ARG A 170 -10.16 31.14 0.04
C ARG A 170 -10.07 30.27 -1.21
N ILE A 171 -9.25 29.21 -1.16
CA ILE A 171 -9.13 28.26 -2.27
C ILE A 171 -10.42 27.48 -2.45
N LEU A 172 -11.02 26.97 -1.37
CA LEU A 172 -12.28 26.23 -1.41
C LEU A 172 -13.42 27.07 -1.98
N GLN A 173 -13.54 28.35 -1.58
CA GLN A 173 -14.52 29.26 -2.14
C GLN A 173 -14.32 29.50 -3.64
N ALA A 174 -13.07 29.72 -4.08
CA ALA A 174 -12.75 29.82 -5.51
C ALA A 174 -13.06 28.55 -6.29
N LEU A 175 -13.05 27.40 -5.62
CA LEU A 175 -13.48 26.11 -6.14
C LEU A 175 -14.99 25.84 -5.94
N GLY A 176 -15.80 26.80 -5.50
CA GLY A 176 -17.23 26.64 -5.27
C GLY A 176 -17.60 25.68 -4.13
N ALA A 177 -16.68 25.36 -3.26
CA ALA A 177 -16.89 24.50 -2.10
C ALA A 177 -17.26 25.31 -0.84
N LYS A 178 -17.94 24.66 0.10
CA LYS A 178 -18.23 25.26 1.40
C LYS A 178 -16.95 25.44 2.22
N PRO A 179 -16.80 26.57 2.92
CA PRO A 179 -15.66 26.79 3.80
C PRO A 179 -15.69 25.83 5.00
N VAL A 180 -14.52 25.54 5.55
CA VAL A 180 -14.34 24.75 6.78
C VAL A 180 -14.46 25.65 7.98
N SER A 181 -15.18 25.23 9.01
CA SER A 181 -15.30 25.94 10.28
C SER A 181 -14.04 25.70 11.13
N PHE A 182 -13.30 26.78 11.41
CA PHE A 182 -12.15 26.71 12.33
C PHE A 182 -12.56 26.16 13.70
N ARG A 183 -13.65 26.66 14.26
CA ARG A 183 -14.12 26.26 15.59
C ARG A 183 -14.38 24.76 15.68
N GLU A 184 -15.15 24.20 14.74
CA GLU A 184 -15.49 22.78 14.74
C GLU A 184 -14.26 21.90 14.59
N VAL A 185 -13.35 22.25 13.67
CA VAL A 185 -12.10 21.50 13.47
C VAL A 185 -11.22 21.58 14.71
N ASN A 186 -11.04 22.78 15.28
CA ASN A 186 -10.21 22.97 16.46
C ASN A 186 -10.75 22.16 17.66
N GLU A 187 -12.03 22.24 17.96
CA GLU A 187 -12.66 21.51 19.06
C GLU A 187 -12.54 19.99 18.88
N SER A 188 -12.86 19.47 17.67
CA SER A 188 -12.82 18.04 17.41
C SER A 188 -11.40 17.46 17.42
N TYR A 189 -10.43 18.19 16.88
CA TYR A 189 -9.03 17.74 16.84
C TYR A 189 -8.34 17.84 18.21
N LEU A 190 -8.66 18.85 19.03
CA LEU A 190 -8.15 18.90 20.40
C LEU A 190 -8.71 17.77 21.27
N LYS A 191 -9.99 17.42 21.14
CA LYS A 191 -10.56 16.22 21.77
C LYS A 191 -9.87 14.94 21.30
N ALA A 192 -9.54 14.84 20.01
CA ALA A 192 -8.77 13.73 19.47
C ALA A 192 -7.34 13.69 20.04
N ALA A 193 -6.71 14.84 20.20
CA ALA A 193 -5.37 14.96 20.79
C ALA A 193 -5.28 14.37 22.18
N GLU A 194 -6.27 14.64 23.04
CA GLU A 194 -6.32 14.08 24.41
C GLU A 194 -6.30 12.55 24.40
N LYS A 195 -7.10 11.94 23.52
CA LYS A 195 -7.19 10.48 23.40
C LYS A 195 -5.94 9.87 22.75
N LEU A 196 -5.30 10.56 21.82
CA LEU A 196 -4.12 10.07 21.09
C LEU A 196 -2.80 10.33 21.83
N ARG A 197 -2.75 11.27 22.76
CA ARG A 197 -1.54 11.65 23.51
C ARG A 197 -0.75 10.47 24.08
N PRO A 198 -1.36 9.42 24.66
CA PRO A 198 -0.61 8.29 25.22
C PRO A 198 0.17 7.49 24.18
N PHE A 199 -0.16 7.63 22.89
CA PHE A 199 0.48 6.89 21.79
C PHE A 199 1.55 7.70 21.06
N VAL A 200 1.58 9.04 21.23
CA VAL A 200 2.45 9.94 20.47
C VAL A 200 3.83 10.05 21.11
N GLY A 201 4.87 9.87 20.29
CA GLY A 201 6.24 9.98 20.76
C GLY A 201 7.28 9.92 19.63
N ASN A 202 8.55 9.97 19.99
CA ASN A 202 9.66 9.91 19.07
C ASN A 202 9.88 8.47 18.56
N THR A 203 9.27 8.14 17.43
CA THR A 203 9.36 6.80 16.84
C THR A 203 10.74 6.48 16.27
N VAL A 204 11.50 7.49 15.85
CA VAL A 204 12.85 7.31 15.32
C VAL A 204 13.75 6.74 16.42
N VAL A 205 13.81 7.42 17.57
CA VAL A 205 14.60 6.97 18.72
C VAL A 205 14.14 5.60 19.19
N TYR A 206 12.82 5.37 19.25
CA TYR A 206 12.28 4.07 19.64
C TYR A 206 12.75 2.93 18.73
N LEU A 207 12.71 3.12 17.40
CA LEU A 207 13.12 2.10 16.43
C LEU A 207 14.64 1.84 16.50
N HIS A 208 15.45 2.88 16.67
CA HIS A 208 16.90 2.72 16.82
C HIS A 208 17.25 1.90 18.08
N HIS A 209 16.68 2.26 19.23
CA HIS A 209 16.88 1.48 20.47
C HIS A 209 16.34 0.05 20.36
N ALA A 210 15.25 -0.17 19.62
CA ALA A 210 14.74 -1.52 19.39
C ALA A 210 15.72 -2.35 18.55
N MET A 211 16.31 -1.79 17.50
CA MET A 211 17.32 -2.45 16.68
C MET A 211 18.61 -2.76 17.46
N GLU A 212 19.05 -1.85 18.32
CA GLU A 212 20.21 -2.07 19.21
C GLU A 212 19.98 -3.24 20.17
N ARG A 213 18.73 -3.44 20.61
CA ARG A 213 18.32 -4.58 21.45
C ARG A 213 18.04 -5.86 20.65
N GLY A 214 18.39 -5.89 19.37
CA GLY A 214 18.19 -7.06 18.50
C GLY A 214 16.73 -7.36 18.12
N LYS A 215 15.81 -6.39 18.31
CA LYS A 215 14.41 -6.54 17.89
C LYS A 215 14.29 -6.60 16.39
N LYS A 216 13.39 -7.47 15.90
CA LYS A 216 13.13 -7.70 14.48
C LYS A 216 11.98 -6.82 14.02
N ILE A 217 12.18 -6.09 12.94
CA ILE A 217 11.23 -5.10 12.44
C ILE A 217 10.73 -5.50 11.05
N LEU A 218 9.42 -5.44 10.84
CA LEU A 218 8.78 -5.54 9.54
C LEU A 218 8.24 -4.16 9.13
N PHE A 219 8.76 -3.59 8.05
CA PHE A 219 8.24 -2.37 7.44
C PHE A 219 7.16 -2.75 6.44
N GLU A 220 5.93 -2.40 6.79
CA GLU A 220 4.71 -2.70 6.03
C GLU A 220 4.47 -1.62 4.99
N GLY A 221 4.81 -1.89 3.71
CA GLY A 221 4.51 -1.01 2.60
C GLY A 221 3.03 -0.99 2.25
N ALA A 222 2.53 0.16 1.87
CA ALA A 222 1.21 0.35 1.28
C ALA A 222 1.32 0.65 -0.21
N GLN A 223 0.21 0.51 -0.97
CA GLN A 223 0.14 0.67 -2.42
C GLN A 223 1.12 -0.29 -3.14
N GLY A 224 1.77 0.14 -4.23
CA GLY A 224 2.72 -0.66 -5.00
C GLY A 224 3.73 0.21 -5.72
N THR A 225 4.81 -0.37 -6.22
CA THR A 225 5.94 0.33 -6.84
C THR A 225 5.51 1.26 -7.97
N PHE A 226 4.55 0.84 -8.81
CA PHE A 226 4.06 1.67 -9.93
C PHE A 226 3.07 2.77 -9.51
N LEU A 227 2.78 2.87 -8.22
CA LEU A 227 2.05 3.99 -7.61
C LEU A 227 2.97 4.94 -6.82
N ASP A 228 4.29 4.73 -6.85
CA ASP A 228 5.28 5.62 -6.22
C ASP A 228 5.28 6.99 -6.89
N ILE A 229 5.42 8.07 -6.10
CA ILE A 229 5.36 9.45 -6.61
C ILE A 229 6.50 9.77 -7.58
N ASP A 230 7.69 9.18 -7.38
CA ASP A 230 8.89 9.45 -8.19
C ASP A 230 9.09 8.41 -9.30
N HIS A 231 8.74 7.15 -9.05
CA HIS A 231 9.07 6.01 -9.92
C HIS A 231 7.85 5.34 -10.55
N GLY A 232 6.65 5.75 -10.16
CA GLY A 232 5.40 5.18 -10.67
C GLY A 232 4.95 5.76 -12.00
N THR A 233 3.75 5.39 -12.41
CA THR A 233 3.11 5.83 -13.66
C THR A 233 2.48 7.22 -13.52
N TYR A 234 3.30 8.22 -13.21
CA TYR A 234 2.88 9.61 -13.04
C TYR A 234 2.09 10.12 -14.25
N PRO A 235 0.96 10.88 -14.08
CA PRO A 235 0.43 11.40 -12.81
C PRO A 235 -0.49 10.43 -12.04
N TYR A 236 -0.73 9.25 -12.53
CA TYR A 236 -1.65 8.26 -11.95
C TYR A 236 -0.96 7.44 -10.85
N VAL A 237 -0.56 8.12 -9.79
CA VAL A 237 0.22 7.59 -8.65
C VAL A 237 -0.38 8.05 -7.32
N THR A 238 0.11 7.50 -6.21
CA THR A 238 -0.11 8.06 -4.87
C THR A 238 0.89 9.18 -4.60
N SER A 239 0.64 10.01 -3.61
CA SER A 239 1.50 11.15 -3.28
C SER A 239 2.63 10.79 -2.30
N SER A 240 2.97 9.51 -2.17
CA SER A 240 4.00 9.04 -1.25
C SER A 240 5.00 8.10 -1.93
N ASN A 241 6.18 7.93 -1.32
CA ASN A 241 7.17 6.97 -1.79
C ASN A 241 6.82 5.57 -1.30
N THR A 242 6.44 4.69 -2.22
CA THR A 242 6.00 3.31 -1.98
C THR A 242 7.13 2.29 -2.12
N THR A 243 8.29 2.75 -2.57
CA THR A 243 9.51 1.93 -2.74
C THR A 243 10.18 1.62 -1.39
N ALA A 244 11.12 0.68 -1.40
CA ALA A 244 11.88 0.30 -0.20
C ALA A 244 12.65 1.48 0.41
N GLY A 245 13.19 2.39 -0.41
CA GLY A 245 13.81 3.63 0.04
C GLY A 245 12.87 4.52 0.84
N GLY A 246 11.57 4.55 0.45
CA GLY A 246 10.53 5.28 1.17
C GLY A 246 10.29 4.76 2.60
N ALA A 247 10.52 3.49 2.86
CA ALA A 247 10.45 2.95 4.22
C ALA A 247 11.55 3.54 5.13
N CYS A 248 12.74 3.72 4.61
CA CYS A 248 13.85 4.33 5.35
C CYS A 248 13.57 5.80 5.69
N THR A 249 13.18 6.61 4.71
CA THR A 249 12.88 8.04 4.93
C THR A 249 11.64 8.24 5.80
N GLY A 250 10.62 7.38 5.64
CA GLY A 250 9.37 7.46 6.39
C GLY A 250 9.43 6.97 7.83
N THR A 251 10.59 6.44 8.27
CA THR A 251 10.80 5.93 9.64
C THR A 251 12.06 6.46 10.32
N GLY A 252 12.97 7.08 9.55
CA GLY A 252 14.28 7.50 10.04
C GLY A 252 15.26 6.33 10.29
N VAL A 253 14.97 5.14 9.73
CA VAL A 253 15.86 3.99 9.79
C VAL A 253 16.83 4.04 8.61
N PRO A 254 18.16 3.99 8.85
CA PRO A 254 19.12 4.10 7.75
C PRO A 254 19.14 2.82 6.88
N PRO A 255 19.39 2.95 5.56
CA PRO A 255 19.29 1.84 4.61
C PRO A 255 20.15 0.62 4.95
N HIS A 256 21.36 0.82 5.50
CA HIS A 256 22.28 -0.28 5.89
C HIS A 256 21.79 -1.14 7.06
N ARG A 257 20.70 -0.73 7.74
CA ARG A 257 20.05 -1.52 8.80
C ARG A 257 18.93 -2.39 8.27
N ILE A 258 18.67 -2.37 6.96
CA ILE A 258 17.70 -3.23 6.30
C ILE A 258 18.45 -4.46 5.78
N ASP A 259 18.00 -5.63 6.17
CA ASP A 259 18.66 -6.89 5.85
C ASP A 259 18.08 -7.56 4.60
N ARG A 260 16.79 -7.31 4.30
CA ARG A 260 16.15 -7.84 3.09
C ARG A 260 14.89 -7.08 2.68
N VAL A 261 14.55 -7.19 1.40
CA VAL A 261 13.31 -6.68 0.82
C VAL A 261 12.49 -7.84 0.23
N VAL A 262 11.24 -7.94 0.65
CA VAL A 262 10.26 -8.89 0.11
C VAL A 262 9.31 -8.17 -0.83
N GLY A 263 9.31 -8.55 -2.10
CA GLY A 263 8.36 -8.07 -3.10
C GLY A 263 7.11 -8.94 -3.15
N VAL A 264 5.94 -8.33 -3.00
CA VAL A 264 4.66 -9.03 -3.18
C VAL A 264 4.10 -8.71 -4.56
N MET A 265 3.72 -9.72 -5.31
CA MET A 265 3.07 -9.60 -6.61
C MET A 265 1.97 -10.64 -6.77
N LYS A 266 0.94 -10.32 -7.52
CA LYS A 266 -0.05 -11.32 -7.94
C LYS A 266 0.48 -12.18 -9.07
N ALA A 267 -0.09 -13.37 -9.21
CA ALA A 267 0.12 -14.23 -10.38
C ALA A 267 -0.37 -13.60 -11.70
N TYR A 268 -1.04 -12.47 -11.67
CA TYR A 268 -1.49 -11.62 -12.77
C TYR A 268 -1.36 -10.16 -12.35
N THR A 269 -1.82 -9.21 -13.15
CA THR A 269 -1.70 -7.78 -12.80
C THR A 269 -3.06 -7.18 -12.55
N THR A 270 -3.17 -6.27 -11.58
CA THR A 270 -4.40 -5.51 -11.34
C THR A 270 -4.11 -4.05 -11.07
N ARG A 271 -5.04 -3.18 -11.44
CA ARG A 271 -4.98 -1.75 -11.18
C ARG A 271 -6.34 -1.19 -10.80
N VAL A 272 -6.38 -0.30 -9.82
CA VAL A 272 -7.54 0.54 -9.50
C VAL A 272 -7.28 1.94 -10.02
N GLY A 273 -8.32 2.59 -10.56
CA GLY A 273 -8.24 3.95 -11.11
C GLY A 273 -7.70 4.01 -12.53
N GLU A 274 -7.41 5.24 -12.94
CA GLU A 274 -7.01 5.55 -14.30
C GLU A 274 -5.51 5.28 -14.56
N GLY A 275 -5.07 5.51 -15.79
CA GLY A 275 -3.69 5.34 -16.23
C GLY A 275 -3.41 4.01 -16.92
N ALA A 276 -2.22 3.91 -17.49
CA ALA A 276 -1.81 2.78 -18.33
C ALA A 276 -1.74 1.46 -17.56
N LEU A 277 -2.23 0.40 -18.19
CA LEU A 277 -2.05 -1.00 -17.78
C LEU A 277 -1.75 -1.80 -19.06
N PRO A 278 -0.47 -1.87 -19.51
CA PRO A 278 -0.14 -2.42 -20.83
C PRO A 278 -0.63 -3.85 -21.07
N THR A 279 -0.73 -4.65 -20.04
CA THR A 279 -1.19 -6.04 -20.10
C THR A 279 -2.66 -6.22 -19.82
N GLU A 280 -3.46 -5.14 -19.79
CA GLU A 280 -4.90 -5.21 -19.53
C GLU A 280 -5.61 -6.15 -20.48
N ASP A 281 -6.49 -7.00 -19.94
CA ASP A 281 -7.25 -7.98 -20.70
C ASP A 281 -8.71 -8.00 -20.19
N ILE A 282 -9.63 -7.67 -21.09
CA ILE A 282 -11.06 -7.57 -20.76
C ILE A 282 -11.64 -8.95 -20.43
N GLN A 283 -11.23 -10.00 -21.12
CA GLN A 283 -11.76 -11.35 -20.91
C GLN A 283 -11.29 -11.90 -19.55
N LEU A 284 -10.01 -11.72 -19.23
CA LEU A 284 -9.47 -12.07 -17.91
C LEU A 284 -10.17 -11.27 -16.80
N THR A 285 -10.42 -9.97 -17.04
CA THR A 285 -11.14 -9.11 -16.09
C THR A 285 -12.55 -9.62 -15.82
N GLN A 286 -13.30 -9.92 -16.87
CA GLN A 286 -14.68 -10.43 -16.76
C GLN A 286 -14.72 -11.79 -16.04
N MET A 287 -13.79 -12.68 -16.36
CA MET A 287 -13.67 -13.98 -15.74
C MET A 287 -13.39 -13.85 -14.23
N LEU A 288 -12.43 -13.01 -13.83
CA LEU A 288 -12.11 -12.80 -12.41
C LEU A 288 -13.27 -12.14 -11.65
N HIS A 289 -13.98 -11.21 -12.28
CA HIS A 289 -15.16 -10.59 -11.66
C HIS A 289 -16.33 -11.58 -11.51
N SER A 290 -16.55 -12.48 -12.47
CA SER A 290 -17.58 -13.52 -12.36
C SER A 290 -17.34 -14.51 -11.22
N LEU A 291 -16.07 -14.67 -10.81
CA LEU A 291 -15.67 -15.45 -9.64
C LEU A 291 -15.78 -14.66 -8.32
N GLY A 292 -16.37 -13.44 -8.34
CA GLY A 292 -16.45 -12.57 -7.15
C GLY A 292 -15.10 -12.01 -6.70
N ARG A 293 -14.09 -12.00 -7.59
CA ARG A 293 -12.73 -11.53 -7.31
C ARG A 293 -12.50 -10.11 -7.83
N GLU A 294 -11.42 -9.50 -7.38
CA GLU A 294 -10.87 -8.23 -7.86
C GLU A 294 -11.82 -7.03 -7.69
N PHE A 295 -12.36 -6.94 -6.47
CA PHE A 295 -13.04 -5.75 -5.95
C PHE A 295 -12.21 -5.11 -4.84
N GLY A 296 -12.21 -3.77 -4.78
CA GLY A 296 -11.48 -3.02 -3.76
C GLY A 296 -12.04 -3.28 -2.35
N ALA A 297 -11.19 -3.64 -1.39
CA ALA A 297 -11.61 -3.98 -0.03
C ALA A 297 -12.30 -2.83 0.70
N THR A 298 -11.88 -1.58 0.45
CA THR A 298 -12.39 -0.37 1.12
C THR A 298 -13.52 0.30 0.35
N THR A 299 -13.42 0.37 -0.98
CA THR A 299 -14.33 1.16 -1.82
C THR A 299 -15.27 0.31 -2.66
N GLY A 300 -15.09 -1.01 -2.69
CA GLY A 300 -15.83 -1.92 -3.56
C GLY A 300 -15.58 -1.70 -5.07
N ARG A 301 -14.69 -0.77 -5.46
CA ARG A 301 -14.42 -0.46 -6.88
C ARG A 301 -13.87 -1.69 -7.59
N LYS A 302 -14.36 -1.91 -8.81
CA LYS A 302 -13.84 -2.95 -9.71
C LYS A 302 -12.37 -2.65 -10.06
N ARG A 303 -11.53 -3.68 -10.04
CA ARG A 303 -10.15 -3.59 -10.52
C ARG A 303 -10.08 -3.99 -11.98
N ARG A 304 -9.31 -3.25 -12.76
CA ARG A 304 -8.87 -3.64 -14.10
C ARG A 304 -7.85 -4.75 -13.93
N CYS A 305 -7.95 -5.80 -14.73
CA CYS A 305 -7.05 -6.95 -14.64
C CYS A 305 -6.30 -7.13 -15.95
N GLY A 306 -5.10 -7.65 -15.86
CA GLY A 306 -4.24 -7.96 -16.99
C GLY A 306 -3.33 -9.15 -16.70
N TRP A 307 -2.69 -9.65 -17.77
CA TRP A 307 -1.73 -10.73 -17.66
C TRP A 307 -0.50 -10.32 -16.83
N PHE A 308 0.23 -11.31 -16.32
CA PHE A 308 1.46 -11.04 -15.56
C PHE A 308 2.45 -10.25 -16.42
N ASP A 309 2.99 -9.18 -15.84
CA ASP A 309 3.87 -8.22 -16.49
C ASP A 309 5.30 -8.37 -15.95
N ALA A 310 6.13 -9.13 -16.67
CA ALA A 310 7.52 -9.33 -16.28
C ALA A 310 8.40 -8.09 -16.55
N VAL A 311 7.99 -7.18 -17.44
CA VAL A 311 8.70 -5.91 -17.66
C VAL A 311 8.57 -5.04 -16.43
N ALA A 312 7.33 -4.88 -15.96
CA ALA A 312 7.04 -4.12 -14.75
C ALA A 312 7.69 -4.74 -13.51
N THR A 313 7.49 -6.04 -13.27
CA THR A 313 8.00 -6.67 -12.02
C THR A 313 9.53 -6.73 -11.97
N ARG A 314 10.21 -6.86 -13.10
CA ARG A 314 11.68 -6.75 -13.19
C ARG A 314 12.16 -5.34 -12.83
N TYR A 315 11.47 -4.32 -13.34
CA TYR A 315 11.76 -2.94 -13.01
C TYR A 315 11.52 -2.65 -11.52
N ALA A 316 10.39 -3.14 -10.96
CA ALA A 316 10.11 -3.03 -9.53
C ALA A 316 11.19 -3.73 -8.68
N ARG A 317 11.67 -4.90 -9.09
CA ARG A 317 12.78 -5.61 -8.43
C ARG A 317 14.05 -4.75 -8.40
N MET A 318 14.38 -4.13 -9.51
CA MET A 318 15.56 -3.26 -9.62
C MET A 318 15.46 -2.04 -8.70
N LEU A 319 14.31 -1.33 -8.70
CA LEU A 319 14.09 -0.13 -7.88
C LEU A 319 14.12 -0.41 -6.38
N ASN A 320 13.60 -1.54 -5.97
CA ASN A 320 13.43 -1.88 -4.56
C ASN A 320 14.56 -2.76 -4.01
N GLY A 321 15.44 -3.30 -4.85
CA GLY A 321 16.40 -4.31 -4.42
C GLY A 321 15.72 -5.57 -3.87
N ILE A 322 14.65 -6.05 -4.53
CA ILE A 322 13.88 -7.21 -4.04
C ILE A 322 14.75 -8.46 -4.04
N ASP A 323 14.91 -9.06 -2.87
CA ASP A 323 15.64 -10.31 -2.66
C ASP A 323 14.73 -11.51 -2.81
N GLU A 324 13.53 -11.43 -2.25
CA GLU A 324 12.56 -12.54 -2.18
C GLU A 324 11.20 -12.12 -2.72
N LEU A 325 10.50 -13.08 -3.35
CA LEU A 325 9.17 -12.90 -3.91
C LEU A 325 8.11 -13.67 -3.14
N ALA A 326 6.99 -12.99 -2.88
CA ALA A 326 5.74 -13.60 -2.47
C ALA A 326 4.72 -13.48 -3.61
N ILE A 327 4.38 -14.58 -4.25
CA ILE A 327 3.37 -14.63 -5.31
C ILE A 327 2.01 -14.89 -4.69
N THR A 328 1.03 -14.04 -4.98
CA THR A 328 -0.33 -14.14 -4.43
C THR A 328 -1.35 -14.46 -5.52
N ASN A 329 -2.55 -14.85 -5.10
CA ASN A 329 -3.70 -15.09 -5.97
C ASN A 329 -3.43 -16.10 -7.10
N LEU A 330 -2.57 -17.12 -6.88
CA LEU A 330 -2.31 -18.16 -7.88
C LEU A 330 -3.59 -18.91 -8.25
N ASP A 331 -4.45 -19.16 -7.27
CA ASP A 331 -5.77 -19.79 -7.42
C ASP A 331 -6.76 -19.01 -8.32
N GLY A 332 -6.48 -17.72 -8.60
CA GLY A 332 -7.22 -16.94 -9.59
C GLY A 332 -7.06 -17.41 -11.03
N LEU A 333 -6.00 -18.18 -11.31
CA LEU A 333 -5.70 -18.71 -12.64
C LEU A 333 -6.02 -20.21 -12.80
N ASP A 334 -6.66 -20.85 -11.82
CA ASP A 334 -6.89 -22.30 -11.81
C ASP A 334 -7.60 -22.83 -13.08
N ASN A 335 -8.50 -22.04 -13.68
CA ASN A 335 -9.27 -22.41 -14.87
C ASN A 335 -8.77 -21.77 -16.15
N VAL A 336 -7.64 -21.06 -16.13
CA VAL A 336 -7.11 -20.30 -17.27
C VAL A 336 -6.17 -21.16 -18.11
N ASP A 337 -6.39 -21.19 -19.44
CA ASP A 337 -5.52 -21.89 -20.39
C ASP A 337 -5.76 -21.37 -21.83
N PRO A 338 -4.76 -20.83 -22.53
CA PRO A 338 -3.39 -20.62 -22.08
C PRO A 338 -3.26 -19.44 -21.10
N ILE A 339 -2.17 -19.44 -20.32
CA ILE A 339 -1.78 -18.30 -19.46
C ILE A 339 -0.72 -17.48 -20.20
N ARG A 340 -0.93 -16.19 -20.33
CA ARG A 340 -0.01 -15.27 -20.99
C ARG A 340 0.90 -14.57 -19.98
N VAL A 341 2.17 -14.39 -20.35
CA VAL A 341 3.17 -13.64 -19.58
C VAL A 341 3.79 -12.60 -20.50
N CYS A 342 3.67 -11.32 -20.17
CA CYS A 342 4.33 -10.25 -20.91
C CYS A 342 5.83 -10.25 -20.60
N VAL A 343 6.66 -10.48 -21.60
CA VAL A 343 8.13 -10.59 -21.47
C VAL A 343 8.87 -9.35 -21.99
N ALA A 344 8.21 -8.54 -22.80
CA ALA A 344 8.72 -7.28 -23.34
C ALA A 344 7.53 -6.40 -23.80
N TYR A 345 7.78 -5.12 -24.04
CA TYR A 345 6.86 -4.24 -24.76
C TYR A 345 7.40 -3.95 -26.16
N ARG A 346 6.48 -3.58 -27.07
CA ARG A 346 6.80 -2.95 -28.36
C ARG A 346 6.27 -1.53 -28.35
N LEU A 347 7.13 -0.55 -28.68
CA LEU A 347 6.75 0.85 -28.80
C LEU A 347 7.44 1.42 -30.05
N ASN A 348 6.67 1.93 -31.01
CA ASN A 348 7.18 2.46 -32.27
C ASN A 348 8.14 1.49 -32.98
N GLY A 349 7.77 0.20 -33.04
CA GLY A 349 8.58 -0.85 -33.64
C GLY A 349 9.77 -1.35 -32.80
N LYS A 350 10.16 -0.62 -31.75
CA LYS A 350 11.28 -1.01 -30.88
C LYS A 350 10.82 -1.90 -29.73
N ARG A 351 11.63 -2.93 -29.42
CA ARG A 351 11.41 -3.83 -28.29
C ARG A 351 12.01 -3.23 -27.01
N LEU A 352 11.18 -3.08 -25.98
CA LEU A 352 11.57 -2.54 -24.67
C LEU A 352 11.55 -3.66 -23.61
N ARG A 353 12.55 -3.63 -22.72
CA ARG A 353 12.64 -4.50 -21.54
C ARG A 353 12.48 -3.73 -20.21
N VAL A 354 12.29 -2.43 -20.31
CA VAL A 354 12.07 -1.49 -19.20
C VAL A 354 10.85 -0.64 -19.57
N PRO A 355 9.93 -0.35 -18.66
CA PRO A 355 8.79 0.49 -18.96
C PRO A 355 9.26 1.93 -19.24
N PRO A 356 8.66 2.64 -20.21
CA PRO A 356 8.93 4.07 -20.38
C PRO A 356 8.39 4.84 -19.17
N CYS A 357 9.05 5.93 -18.80
CA CYS A 357 8.63 6.78 -17.68
C CYS A 357 7.41 7.65 -18.01
N ASP A 358 7.21 7.96 -19.28
CA ASP A 358 6.07 8.76 -19.75
C ASP A 358 4.79 7.91 -19.81
N ALA A 359 3.71 8.38 -19.17
CA ALA A 359 2.46 7.65 -19.09
C ALA A 359 1.78 7.44 -20.46
N SER A 360 1.94 8.39 -21.40
CA SER A 360 1.37 8.27 -22.73
C SER A 360 2.13 7.24 -23.57
N GLN A 361 3.44 7.20 -23.46
CA GLN A 361 4.26 6.16 -24.07
C GLN A 361 3.94 4.79 -23.50
N LEU A 362 3.78 4.69 -22.18
CA LEU A 362 3.40 3.44 -21.54
C LEU A 362 2.01 2.95 -21.99
N ALA A 363 1.06 3.86 -22.18
CA ALA A 363 -0.28 3.53 -22.69
C ALA A 363 -0.26 3.01 -24.13
N ASN A 364 0.73 3.42 -24.94
CA ASN A 364 0.92 2.99 -26.31
C ASN A 364 1.84 1.76 -26.46
N CYS A 365 2.30 1.20 -25.35
CA CYS A 365 3.07 -0.04 -25.37
C CYS A 365 2.21 -1.24 -25.70
N GLU A 366 2.62 -2.00 -26.72
CA GLU A 366 2.03 -3.29 -27.06
C GLU A 366 2.77 -4.40 -26.29
N PRO A 367 2.09 -5.22 -25.49
CA PRO A 367 2.74 -6.30 -24.76
C PRO A 367 3.13 -7.45 -25.71
N ILE A 368 4.34 -7.96 -25.55
CA ILE A 368 4.83 -9.16 -26.23
C ILE A 368 4.71 -10.32 -25.24
N TYR A 369 3.87 -11.30 -25.57
CA TYR A 369 3.54 -12.40 -24.70
C TYR A 369 4.33 -13.69 -25.04
N THR A 370 4.60 -14.45 -23.97
CA THR A 370 4.85 -15.89 -24.02
C THR A 370 3.62 -16.59 -23.46
N GLU A 371 3.14 -17.64 -24.12
CA GLU A 371 2.03 -18.44 -23.65
C GLU A 371 2.55 -19.71 -22.94
N LEU A 372 1.94 -20.00 -21.81
CA LEU A 372 2.19 -21.20 -21.02
C LEU A 372 0.91 -22.00 -20.89
N ARG A 373 1.03 -23.30 -20.83
CA ARG A 373 -0.10 -24.20 -20.56
C ARG A 373 -0.62 -23.95 -19.15
N GLY A 374 -1.94 -23.78 -19.03
CA GLY A 374 -2.64 -23.74 -17.75
C GLY A 374 -2.72 -25.09 -17.06
N TRP A 375 -3.19 -25.11 -15.85
CA TRP A 375 -3.27 -26.37 -15.06
C TRP A 375 -4.67 -26.90 -14.89
N LYS A 376 -5.72 -26.13 -15.09
CA LYS A 376 -7.14 -26.52 -15.05
C LYS A 376 -7.53 -27.40 -13.84
N THR A 377 -6.90 -27.13 -12.71
CA THR A 377 -7.07 -27.88 -11.46
C THR A 377 -6.95 -26.92 -10.30
N SER A 378 -7.80 -27.07 -9.28
CA SER A 378 -7.74 -26.18 -8.11
C SER A 378 -6.41 -26.31 -7.38
N THR A 379 -5.80 -25.15 -7.09
CA THR A 379 -4.59 -25.04 -6.26
C THR A 379 -4.92 -24.77 -4.79
N HIS A 380 -6.18 -24.51 -4.45
CA HIS A 380 -6.64 -24.05 -3.13
C HIS A 380 -6.24 -24.97 -1.96
N SER A 381 -6.24 -26.27 -2.18
CA SER A 381 -5.87 -27.28 -1.18
C SER A 381 -4.37 -27.47 -0.98
N ALA A 382 -3.52 -26.96 -1.90
CA ALA A 382 -2.08 -27.13 -1.79
C ALA A 382 -1.49 -26.39 -0.57
N ARG A 383 -0.67 -27.08 0.21
CA ARG A 383 0.02 -26.55 1.39
C ARG A 383 1.54 -26.64 1.27
N THR A 384 2.02 -27.39 0.30
CA THR A 384 3.44 -27.54 -0.04
C THR A 384 3.64 -27.32 -1.54
N PHE A 385 4.86 -26.96 -1.93
CA PHE A 385 5.19 -26.75 -3.34
C PHE A 385 5.00 -28.02 -4.20
N SER A 386 5.27 -29.20 -3.60
CA SER A 386 5.11 -30.50 -4.27
C SER A 386 3.65 -30.77 -4.67
N GLN A 387 2.68 -30.31 -3.89
CA GLN A 387 1.24 -30.49 -4.15
C GLN A 387 0.69 -29.61 -5.28
N LEU A 388 1.42 -28.58 -5.71
CA LEU A 388 0.99 -27.78 -6.87
C LEU A 388 1.01 -28.61 -8.15
N PRO A 389 0.07 -28.41 -9.09
CA PRO A 389 0.12 -28.98 -10.44
C PRO A 389 1.43 -28.65 -11.16
N ALA A 390 1.91 -29.55 -12.02
CA ALA A 390 3.18 -29.37 -12.73
C ALA A 390 3.25 -28.05 -13.53
N ALA A 391 2.16 -27.69 -14.21
CA ALA A 391 2.07 -26.44 -14.97
C ALA A 391 2.09 -25.21 -14.03
N ALA A 392 1.43 -25.26 -12.87
CA ALA A 392 1.48 -24.18 -11.88
C ALA A 392 2.91 -24.00 -11.31
N LYS A 393 3.62 -25.09 -11.00
CA LYS A 393 5.04 -25.06 -10.61
C LYS A 393 5.91 -24.42 -11.69
N LYS A 394 5.71 -24.79 -12.96
CA LYS A 394 6.43 -24.21 -14.09
C LYS A 394 6.14 -22.72 -14.21
N TYR A 395 4.88 -22.31 -14.07
CA TYR A 395 4.45 -20.91 -14.12
C TYR A 395 5.13 -20.06 -13.05
N VAL A 396 5.03 -20.42 -11.77
CA VAL A 396 5.59 -19.62 -10.68
C VAL A 396 7.12 -19.54 -10.73
N ARG A 397 7.80 -20.60 -11.17
CA ARG A 397 9.25 -20.58 -11.42
C ARG A 397 9.59 -19.61 -12.55
N TYR A 398 8.86 -19.68 -13.66
CA TYR A 398 9.10 -18.85 -14.84
C TYR A 398 8.95 -17.36 -14.53
N ILE A 399 7.87 -16.95 -13.84
CA ILE A 399 7.70 -15.54 -13.47
C ILE A 399 8.71 -15.06 -12.42
N SER A 400 9.17 -15.95 -11.54
CA SER A 400 10.26 -15.66 -10.58
C SER A 400 11.59 -15.44 -11.30
N GLU A 401 11.95 -16.32 -12.26
CA GLU A 401 13.14 -16.19 -13.11
C GLU A 401 13.12 -14.89 -13.93
N LEU A 402 11.99 -14.58 -14.56
CA LEU A 402 11.83 -13.34 -15.33
C LEU A 402 11.95 -12.09 -14.45
N THR A 403 11.47 -12.14 -13.22
CA THR A 403 11.59 -11.02 -12.25
C THR A 403 13.02 -10.93 -11.72
N GLY A 404 13.72 -12.05 -11.60
CA GLY A 404 15.11 -12.11 -11.15
C GLY A 404 15.29 -12.06 -9.62
N ALA A 405 14.31 -12.58 -8.86
CA ALA A 405 14.39 -12.66 -7.41
C ALA A 405 13.89 -14.04 -6.91
N LYS A 406 14.35 -14.46 -5.74
CA LYS A 406 14.09 -15.78 -5.17
C LYS A 406 12.62 -15.94 -4.77
N LEU A 407 11.94 -16.96 -5.27
CA LEU A 407 10.61 -17.33 -4.82
C LEU A 407 10.67 -17.84 -3.37
N SER A 408 9.90 -17.24 -2.46
CA SER A 408 9.86 -17.60 -1.04
C SER A 408 8.47 -17.97 -0.52
N MET A 409 7.41 -17.42 -1.13
CA MET A 409 6.04 -17.67 -0.71
C MET A 409 5.08 -17.72 -1.89
N ILE A 410 4.07 -18.61 -1.82
CA ILE A 410 2.99 -18.69 -2.80
C ILE A 410 1.65 -18.75 -2.05
N SER A 411 0.73 -17.84 -2.38
CA SER A 411 -0.61 -17.83 -1.82
C SER A 411 -1.61 -18.44 -2.80
N VAL A 412 -2.39 -19.41 -2.31
CA VAL A 412 -3.39 -20.19 -3.07
C VAL A 412 -4.81 -20.01 -2.54
N GLY A 413 -5.08 -18.95 -1.79
CA GLY A 413 -6.38 -18.61 -1.23
C GLY A 413 -6.29 -17.46 -0.24
N PRO A 414 -7.39 -16.99 0.38
CA PRO A 414 -7.42 -15.81 1.24
C PRO A 414 -6.87 -16.04 2.65
N ALA A 415 -6.97 -17.25 3.20
CA ALA A 415 -6.59 -17.54 4.58
C ALA A 415 -5.06 -17.69 4.73
N ARG A 416 -4.55 -17.38 5.92
CA ARG A 416 -3.12 -17.49 6.24
C ARG A 416 -2.54 -18.87 5.96
N GLY A 417 -3.24 -19.96 6.36
CA GLY A 417 -2.82 -21.34 6.14
C GLY A 417 -2.76 -21.76 4.66
N GLU A 418 -3.27 -20.92 3.76
CA GLU A 418 -3.24 -21.11 2.31
C GLU A 418 -2.02 -20.41 1.68
N THR A 419 -0.93 -20.30 2.46
CA THR A 419 0.36 -19.79 2.00
C THR A 419 1.41 -20.89 2.10
N ILE A 420 1.95 -21.27 0.96
CA ILE A 420 3.08 -22.19 0.83
C ILE A 420 4.35 -21.37 1.10
N ILE A 421 5.16 -21.81 2.05
CA ILE A 421 6.47 -21.22 2.37
C ILE A 421 7.54 -22.18 1.80
N LEU A 422 8.54 -21.61 1.07
CA LEU A 422 9.60 -22.35 0.38
C LEU A 422 10.94 -22.26 1.12
#